data_aab03ac686955cc43f18e2bf542c4287
#
_entry.id   aab03ac686955cc43f18e2bf542c4287
#
_cell.length_a   1.000
_cell.length_b   1.000
_cell.length_c   1.000
_cell.angle_alpha   90.00
_cell.angle_beta   90.00
_cell.angle_gamma   90.00
#
_symmetry.space_group_name_H-M   'P 1'
#
loop_
_entity.id
_entity.type
_entity.pdbx_description
1 polymer ?
#
loop_
_entity_poly.entity_id
_entity_poly.type
_entity_poly.pdbx_seq_one_letter_code
_entity_poly.pdbx_strand_id
1 'polypeptide(L)'
;HYVVRPFTVEQAKQVFQSNPKNLSIEEMFRIAQTYPAGSPEYNKIFMTAVLLNPEHPVANLNAACILLSQGDTKDASLYLDKAGETPEKTLLQGIMQMLNGNYTEAENLLHKAEEAGLPQAGENLKILHEIY
;
A
#
# COMPACT_ATOMS: atom_id res chain seq x y z
N HIS A 1 -19.79 4.93 32.59
CA HIS A 1 -19.82 3.99 31.48
C HIS A 1 -20.68 4.52 30.33
N TYR A 2 -20.11 4.67 29.17
CA TYR A 2 -20.82 5.17 28.01
C TYR A 2 -20.37 4.46 26.75
N VAL A 3 -21.25 4.44 25.75
CA VAL A 3 -20.97 3.80 24.47
C VAL A 3 -20.41 4.86 23.53
N VAL A 4 -19.22 4.57 22.99
CA VAL A 4 -18.62 5.42 21.98
C VAL A 4 -19.15 4.98 20.62
N ARG A 5 -19.83 5.88 19.93
CA ARG A 5 -20.31 5.61 18.58
C ARG A 5 -19.19 5.84 17.59
N PRO A 6 -18.99 4.90 16.66
CA PRO A 6 -18.04 5.14 15.59
C PRO A 6 -18.53 6.28 14.68
N PHE A 7 -17.61 6.97 14.05
CA PHE A 7 -17.97 7.97 13.05
C PHE A 7 -18.66 7.30 11.86
N THR A 8 -19.66 7.99 11.31
CA THR A 8 -20.15 7.63 9.97
C THR A 8 -19.05 7.95 8.95
N VAL A 9 -19.17 7.42 7.74
CA VAL A 9 -18.21 7.72 6.68
C VAL A 9 -18.10 9.23 6.45
N GLU A 10 -19.23 9.92 6.39
CA GLU A 10 -19.22 11.37 6.17
C GLU A 10 -18.58 12.13 7.33
N GLN A 11 -18.86 11.74 8.56
CA GLN A 11 -18.23 12.33 9.73
C GLN A 11 -16.73 12.08 9.73
N ALA A 12 -16.31 10.86 9.42
CA ALA A 12 -14.90 10.51 9.37
C ALA A 12 -14.15 11.33 8.30
N LYS A 13 -14.76 11.55 7.14
CA LYS A 13 -14.18 12.39 6.09
C LYS A 13 -13.99 13.84 6.57
N GLN A 14 -14.95 14.38 7.31
CA GLN A 14 -14.84 15.71 7.87
C GLN A 14 -13.73 15.79 8.92
N VAL A 15 -13.65 14.80 9.81
CA VAL A 15 -12.60 14.73 10.82
C VAL A 15 -11.23 14.59 10.15
N PHE A 16 -11.13 13.82 9.08
CA PHE A 16 -9.87 13.66 8.34
C PHE A 16 -9.38 15.03 7.84
N GLN A 17 -10.27 15.87 7.36
CA GLN A 17 -9.88 17.17 6.82
C GLN A 17 -9.50 18.19 7.91
N SER A 18 -10.14 18.11 9.07
CA SER A 18 -9.90 19.06 10.15
C SER A 18 -8.83 18.59 11.14
N ASN A 19 -8.85 17.32 11.52
CA ASN A 19 -7.90 16.75 12.48
C ASN A 19 -7.78 15.23 12.31
N PRO A 20 -6.96 14.76 11.36
CA PRO A 20 -6.86 13.32 11.08
C PRO A 20 -6.32 12.51 12.25
N LYS A 21 -5.64 13.15 13.22
CA LYS A 21 -5.17 12.47 14.43
C LYS A 21 -6.31 11.92 15.29
N ASN A 22 -7.52 12.43 15.14
CA ASN A 22 -8.68 11.95 15.87
C ASN A 22 -9.30 10.70 15.26
N LEU A 23 -8.80 10.25 14.11
CA LEU A 23 -9.25 9.01 13.49
C LEU A 23 -8.30 7.89 13.83
N SER A 24 -8.86 6.68 14.04
CA SER A 24 -8.06 5.47 14.07
C SER A 24 -7.57 5.15 12.67
N ILE A 25 -6.55 4.29 12.57
CA ILE A 25 -6.05 3.86 11.28
C ILE A 25 -7.12 3.08 10.51
N GLU A 26 -7.93 2.28 11.21
CA GLU A 26 -9.04 1.53 10.61
C GLU A 26 -10.08 2.46 10.01
N GLU A 27 -10.37 3.57 10.69
CA GLU A 27 -11.29 4.58 10.15
C GLU A 27 -10.73 5.24 8.90
N MET A 28 -9.42 5.53 8.88
CA MET A 28 -8.76 6.07 7.70
C MET A 28 -8.83 5.09 6.53
N PHE A 29 -8.56 3.80 6.77
CA PHE A 29 -8.66 2.79 5.73
C PHE A 29 -10.09 2.69 5.19
N ARG A 30 -11.08 2.79 6.06
CA ARG A 30 -12.48 2.71 5.66
C ARG A 30 -12.87 3.87 4.75
N ILE A 31 -12.50 5.10 5.07
CA ILE A 31 -12.85 6.24 4.21
C ILE A 31 -12.06 6.22 2.91
N ALA A 32 -10.82 5.71 2.91
CA ALA A 32 -10.03 5.58 1.69
C ALA A 32 -10.72 4.67 0.68
N GLN A 33 -11.37 3.60 1.15
CA GLN A 33 -12.07 2.64 0.28
C GLN A 33 -13.26 3.26 -0.44
N THR A 34 -13.72 4.44 -0.05
CA THR A 34 -14.82 5.14 -0.74
C THR A 34 -14.35 5.89 -1.97
N TYR A 35 -13.04 6.00 -2.17
CA TYR A 35 -12.45 6.67 -3.34
C TYR A 35 -11.84 5.63 -4.27
N PRO A 36 -11.74 5.92 -5.56
CA PRO A 36 -11.07 5.02 -6.49
C PRO A 36 -9.60 4.81 -6.09
N ALA A 37 -9.13 3.58 -6.19
CA ALA A 37 -7.73 3.26 -5.92
C ALA A 37 -6.82 4.09 -6.84
N GLY A 38 -5.81 4.72 -6.26
CA GLY A 38 -4.87 5.57 -6.99
C GLY A 38 -5.33 7.00 -7.21
N SER A 39 -6.55 7.36 -6.78
CA SER A 39 -7.01 8.75 -6.85
C SER A 39 -6.20 9.61 -5.87
N PRO A 40 -6.16 10.95 -6.08
CA PRO A 40 -5.48 11.84 -5.14
C PRO A 40 -6.00 11.73 -3.71
N GLU A 41 -7.31 11.58 -3.54
CA GLU A 41 -7.95 11.43 -2.23
C GLU A 41 -7.53 10.14 -1.55
N TYR A 42 -7.57 9.03 -2.29
CA TYR A 42 -7.14 7.72 -1.81
C TYR A 42 -5.68 7.77 -1.34
N ASN A 43 -4.80 8.29 -2.19
CA ASN A 43 -3.38 8.35 -1.90
C ASN A 43 -3.09 9.23 -0.68
N LYS A 44 -3.77 10.37 -0.58
CA LYS A 44 -3.59 11.29 0.54
C LYS A 44 -3.96 10.64 1.87
N ILE A 45 -5.06 9.89 1.90
CA ILE A 45 -5.52 9.23 3.12
C ILE A 45 -4.50 8.19 3.56
N PHE A 46 -4.03 7.32 2.66
CA PHE A 46 -3.05 6.30 3.01
C PHE A 46 -1.69 6.89 3.40
N MET A 47 -1.24 7.94 2.72
CA MET A 47 0.03 8.59 3.09
C MET A 47 -0.09 9.28 4.45
N THR A 48 -1.25 9.86 4.76
CA THR A 48 -1.49 10.43 6.09
C THR A 48 -1.54 9.33 7.15
N ALA A 49 -2.16 8.19 6.83
CA ALA A 49 -2.23 7.06 7.76
C ALA A 49 -0.84 6.57 8.18
N VAL A 50 0.08 6.43 7.24
CA VAL A 50 1.45 5.99 7.56
C VAL A 50 2.24 7.08 8.29
N LEU A 51 1.99 8.34 7.98
CA LEU A 51 2.63 9.45 8.67
C LEU A 51 2.27 9.46 10.16
N LEU A 52 1.01 9.20 10.48
CA LEU A 52 0.53 9.17 11.87
C LEU A 52 0.77 7.84 12.56
N ASN A 53 1.03 6.77 11.81
CA ASN A 53 1.27 5.42 12.32
C ASN A 53 2.51 4.81 11.64
N PRO A 54 3.70 5.38 11.89
CA PRO A 54 4.90 5.07 11.08
C PRO A 54 5.43 3.65 11.25
N GLU A 55 4.99 2.92 12.27
CA GLU A 55 5.42 1.54 12.49
C GLU A 55 4.34 0.52 12.13
N HIS A 56 3.19 0.95 11.64
CA HIS A 56 2.09 0.04 11.30
C HIS A 56 2.41 -0.70 10.00
N PRO A 57 2.46 -2.03 10.02
CA PRO A 57 2.93 -2.78 8.85
C PRO A 57 2.04 -2.63 7.62
N VAL A 58 0.72 -2.60 7.80
CA VAL A 58 -0.21 -2.44 6.67
C VAL A 58 -0.15 -1.01 6.11
N ALA A 59 -0.01 0.00 6.97
CA ALA A 59 0.15 1.38 6.51
C ALA A 59 1.41 1.54 5.67
N ASN A 60 2.51 0.91 6.08
CA ASN A 60 3.76 0.93 5.34
C ASN A 60 3.64 0.19 4.00
N LEU A 61 2.95 -0.94 3.97
CA LEU A 61 2.70 -1.68 2.74
C LEU A 61 1.93 -0.84 1.74
N ASN A 62 0.86 -0.18 2.19
CA ASN A 62 0.03 0.67 1.33
C ASN A 62 0.81 1.87 0.80
N ALA A 63 1.64 2.50 1.64
CA ALA A 63 2.48 3.60 1.22
C ALA A 63 3.47 3.17 0.13
N ALA A 64 4.10 2.00 0.32
CA ALA A 64 5.01 1.45 -0.68
C ALA A 64 4.30 1.20 -2.01
N CYS A 65 3.09 0.65 -1.96
CA CYS A 65 2.29 0.39 -3.16
C CYS A 65 2.02 1.69 -3.92
N ILE A 66 1.62 2.74 -3.23
CA ILE A 66 1.35 4.04 -3.84
C ILE A 66 2.62 4.60 -4.50
N LEU A 67 3.75 4.55 -3.81
CA LEU A 67 5.00 5.08 -4.33
C LEU A 67 5.49 4.29 -5.54
N LEU A 68 5.34 2.96 -5.53
CA LEU A 68 5.70 2.13 -6.68
C LEU A 68 4.82 2.45 -7.88
N SER A 69 3.54 2.75 -7.67
CA SER A 69 2.65 3.16 -8.77
C SER A 69 3.08 4.48 -9.39
N GLN A 70 3.83 5.29 -8.67
CA GLN A 70 4.39 6.55 -9.13
C GLN A 70 5.82 6.39 -9.66
N GLY A 71 6.36 5.18 -9.63
CA GLY A 71 7.73 4.91 -10.06
C GLY A 71 8.81 5.27 -9.04
N ASP A 72 8.43 5.62 -7.82
CA ASP A 72 9.37 6.01 -6.76
C ASP A 72 9.85 4.79 -5.99
N THR A 73 10.87 4.12 -6.50
CA THR A 73 11.40 2.91 -5.88
C THR A 73 12.23 3.21 -4.64
N LYS A 74 12.87 4.37 -4.59
CA LYS A 74 13.74 4.75 -3.47
C LYS A 74 12.96 4.90 -2.18
N ASP A 75 11.90 5.71 -2.20
CA ASP A 75 11.08 5.91 -1.02
C ASP A 75 10.23 4.67 -0.70
N ALA A 76 9.76 3.96 -1.73
CA ALA A 76 9.02 2.72 -1.53
C ALA A 76 9.83 1.69 -0.73
N SER A 77 11.14 1.60 -0.98
CA SER A 77 12.03 0.71 -0.25
C SER A 77 12.00 0.95 1.25
N LEU A 78 11.95 2.21 1.66
CA LEU A 78 11.92 2.57 3.09
C LEU A 78 10.65 2.06 3.77
N TYR A 79 9.52 2.16 3.08
CA TYR A 79 8.25 1.66 3.63
C TYR A 79 8.17 0.14 3.59
N LEU A 80 8.71 -0.49 2.55
CA LEU A 80 8.74 -1.96 2.47
C LEU A 80 9.53 -2.58 3.61
N ASP A 81 10.59 -1.93 4.07
CA ASP A 81 11.37 -2.42 5.20
C ASP A 81 10.53 -2.55 6.48
N LYS A 82 9.49 -1.74 6.61
CA LYS A 82 8.59 -1.74 7.77
C LYS A 82 7.28 -2.48 7.54
N ALA A 83 7.03 -2.91 6.32
CA ALA A 83 5.87 -3.73 6.01
C ALA A 83 6.07 -5.14 6.56
N GLY A 84 4.99 -5.76 7.04
CA GLY A 84 5.09 -7.12 7.57
C GLY A 84 5.50 -8.14 6.51
N GLU A 85 6.05 -9.26 6.96
CA GLU A 85 6.45 -10.35 6.06
C GLU A 85 5.20 -11.06 5.54
N THR A 86 4.77 -10.70 4.35
CA THR A 86 3.56 -11.21 3.70
C THR A 86 3.83 -11.44 2.22
N PRO A 87 2.99 -12.26 1.55
CA PRO A 87 3.08 -12.41 0.09
C PRO A 87 2.93 -11.07 -0.65
N GLU A 88 2.11 -10.15 -0.13
CA GLU A 88 1.93 -8.83 -0.70
C GLU A 88 3.23 -8.01 -0.68
N LYS A 89 4.01 -8.11 0.39
CA LYS A 89 5.34 -7.48 0.45
C LYS A 89 6.26 -8.07 -0.62
N THR A 90 6.25 -9.38 -0.77
CA THR A 90 7.06 -10.08 -1.79
C THR A 90 6.68 -9.62 -3.19
N LEU A 91 5.39 -9.48 -3.46
CA LEU A 91 4.90 -8.94 -4.74
C LEU A 91 5.45 -7.55 -5.00
N LEU A 92 5.36 -6.65 -4.01
CA LEU A 92 5.84 -5.28 -4.18
C LEU A 92 7.36 -5.21 -4.33
N GLN A 93 8.09 -6.08 -3.64
CA GLN A 93 9.54 -6.20 -3.83
C GLN A 93 9.88 -6.63 -5.26
N GLY A 94 9.11 -7.56 -5.82
CA GLY A 94 9.27 -7.98 -7.21
C GLY A 94 9.02 -6.84 -8.20
N ILE A 95 7.96 -6.09 -7.98
CA ILE A 95 7.64 -4.91 -8.81
C ILE A 95 8.75 -3.87 -8.70
N MET A 96 9.24 -3.63 -7.50
CA MET A 96 10.34 -2.68 -7.27
C MET A 96 11.59 -3.08 -8.05
N GLN A 97 11.96 -4.37 -8.01
CA GLN A 97 13.12 -4.85 -8.76
C GLN A 97 12.93 -4.74 -10.27
N MET A 98 11.71 -5.00 -10.75
CA MET A 98 11.37 -4.81 -12.15
C MET A 98 11.56 -3.35 -12.58
N LEU A 99 11.08 -2.42 -11.78
CA LEU A 99 11.23 -0.98 -12.05
C LEU A 99 12.69 -0.53 -12.01
N ASN A 100 13.51 -1.19 -11.19
CA ASN A 100 14.94 -0.90 -11.09
C ASN A 100 15.78 -1.61 -12.19
N GLY A 101 15.15 -2.41 -13.03
CA GLY A 101 15.84 -3.14 -14.10
C GLY A 101 16.51 -4.43 -13.64
N ASN A 102 16.28 -4.88 -12.43
CA ASN A 102 16.82 -6.12 -11.88
C ASN A 102 15.87 -7.28 -12.19
N TYR A 103 15.83 -7.68 -13.46
CA TYR A 103 14.76 -8.55 -13.97
C TYR A 103 14.83 -9.99 -13.44
N THR A 104 16.02 -10.53 -13.24
CA THR A 104 16.16 -11.90 -12.70
C THR A 104 15.62 -11.95 -11.26
N GLU A 105 16.00 -10.99 -10.44
CA GLU A 105 15.51 -10.88 -9.06
C GLU A 105 14.00 -10.65 -9.04
N ALA A 106 13.51 -9.78 -9.92
CA ALA A 106 12.08 -9.52 -10.05
C ALA A 106 11.31 -10.80 -10.38
N GLU A 107 11.80 -11.58 -11.34
CA GLU A 107 11.17 -12.85 -11.73
C GLU A 107 11.05 -13.79 -10.54
N ASN A 108 12.13 -13.96 -9.79
CA ASN A 108 12.16 -14.85 -8.62
C ASN A 108 11.13 -14.43 -7.57
N LEU A 109 11.08 -13.13 -7.26
CA LEU A 109 10.14 -12.59 -6.26
C LEU A 109 8.69 -12.71 -6.74
N LEU A 110 8.43 -12.43 -8.01
CA LEU A 110 7.08 -12.51 -8.56
C LEU A 110 6.59 -13.96 -8.61
N HIS A 111 7.45 -14.92 -8.95
CA HIS A 111 7.09 -16.35 -8.88
C HIS A 111 6.76 -16.77 -7.45
N LYS A 112 7.54 -16.32 -6.49
CA LYS A 112 7.29 -16.63 -5.08
C LYS A 112 5.93 -16.08 -4.63
N ALA A 113 5.58 -14.85 -5.02
CA ALA A 113 4.29 -14.26 -4.70
C ALA A 113 3.14 -14.99 -5.41
N GLU A 114 3.36 -15.41 -6.66
CA GLU A 114 2.36 -16.19 -7.42
C GLU A 114 2.08 -17.53 -6.75
N GLU A 115 3.12 -18.23 -6.32
CA GLU A 115 2.99 -19.50 -5.60
C GLU A 115 2.24 -19.35 -4.30
N ALA A 116 2.31 -18.15 -3.69
CA ALA A 116 1.56 -17.84 -2.47
C ALA A 116 0.11 -17.48 -2.73
N GLY A 117 -0.32 -17.45 -4.00
CA GLY A 117 -1.72 -17.28 -4.38
C GLY A 117 -2.13 -15.88 -4.79
N LEU A 118 -1.19 -14.98 -5.12
CA LEU A 118 -1.51 -13.62 -5.55
C LEU A 118 -1.63 -13.54 -7.08
N PRO A 119 -2.84 -13.32 -7.62
CA PRO A 119 -3.03 -13.22 -9.09
C PRO A 119 -2.24 -12.07 -9.72
N GLN A 120 -2.05 -10.97 -8.99
CA GLN A 120 -1.32 -9.81 -9.48
C GLN A 120 0.15 -10.15 -9.81
N ALA A 121 0.72 -11.14 -9.13
CA ALA A 121 2.08 -11.59 -9.42
C ALA A 121 2.17 -12.19 -10.82
N GLY A 122 1.18 -13.00 -11.21
CA GLY A 122 1.11 -13.57 -12.57
C GLY A 122 0.97 -12.50 -13.64
N GLU A 123 0.17 -11.48 -13.37
CA GLU A 123 0.00 -10.35 -14.29
C GLU A 123 1.32 -9.59 -14.47
N ASN A 124 2.04 -9.36 -13.38
CA ASN A 124 3.34 -8.68 -13.44
C ASN A 124 4.40 -9.53 -14.13
N LEU A 125 4.36 -10.86 -13.98
CA LEU A 125 5.24 -11.76 -14.71
C LEU A 125 5.04 -11.67 -16.21
N LYS A 126 3.79 -11.53 -16.66
CA LYS A 126 3.50 -11.33 -18.09
C LYS A 126 4.13 -10.04 -18.60
N ILE A 127 3.99 -8.96 -17.84
CA ILE A 127 4.59 -7.68 -18.19
C ILE A 127 6.11 -7.81 -18.25
N LEU A 128 6.70 -8.48 -17.25
CA LEU A 128 8.14 -8.69 -17.19
C LEU A 128 8.64 -9.46 -18.41
N HIS A 129 7.93 -10.52 -18.82
CA HIS A 129 8.33 -11.35 -19.97
C HIS A 129 8.20 -10.61 -21.31
N GLU A 130 7.46 -9.52 -21.38
CA GLU A 130 7.43 -8.67 -22.56
C GLU A 130 8.68 -7.80 -22.68
N ILE A 131 9.38 -7.57 -21.57
CA ILE A 131 10.58 -6.74 -21.49
C ILE A 131 11.86 -7.57 -21.52
N TYR A 132 11.80 -8.72 -20.88
CA TYR A 132 12.99 -9.48 -20.50
C TYR A 132 12.98 -10.91 -21.08
#